data_49b161010bfc8ba2f06cd352c7ffd397
#
_entry.id   49b161010bfc8ba2f06cd352c7ffd397
#
_cell.length_a   1.000
_cell.length_b   1.000
_cell.length_c   1.000
_cell.angle_alpha   90.00
_cell.angle_beta   90.00
_cell.angle_gamma   90.00
#
_symmetry.space_group_name_H-M   'P 1'
#
loop_
_entity.id
_entity.type
_entity.pdbx_description
1 polymer ?
#
loop_
_entity_poly.entity_id
_entity_poly.type
_entity_poly.pdbx_seq_one_letter_code
_entity_poly.pdbx_strand_id
1 'polypeptide(L)'
;MPYSRPTLTQLRTTVAADIAAALAGSDPLLRFSNLGITGTVQAGLAHLHYGYLDWISKQAVPYTATGEYLEAWGALKGVFRKDATAAGGQVILLGVVGKLISAGVNIVRGDGETYTVQASVTIGSDGTATATVRDKATGAQGNCAAGTVMSLSMPIDGVQSNGAAAAAFTGGADVEPDDDFRVRVLSAFQQPAEGGNEGDYVRWATAVPGVTRAWCARNGFGTGTVVVYIMLDQANAISGGFPQGTDGVATDESRSAVKATGDQLTVANAIFSPQPVTALVYVVAPIATAINFVIAGLSGASSATRASIFVAIADVLLRKGKPGGTVNLSDIESAIAAVPGTSGFVITAPVGNIVCSTGHLPVLGTITYS
;
A
#
# COMPACT_ATOMS: atom_id res chain seq x y z
N MET A 1 -26.46 -16.06 5.03
CA MET A 1 -27.44 -15.49 4.08
C MET A 1 -28.71 -16.32 4.16
N PRO A 2 -29.90 -15.71 4.20
CA PRO A 2 -31.18 -16.44 4.31
C PRO A 2 -31.48 -17.29 3.05
N TYR A 3 -30.83 -17.00 1.90
CA TYR A 3 -30.95 -17.74 0.67
C TYR A 3 -29.58 -18.26 0.23
N SER A 4 -29.38 -19.57 0.30
CA SER A 4 -28.21 -20.21 -0.27
C SER A 4 -28.41 -20.40 -1.79
N ARG A 5 -27.37 -20.10 -2.58
CA ARG A 5 -27.39 -20.38 -4.01
C ARG A 5 -27.53 -21.90 -4.25
N PRO A 6 -28.55 -22.36 -5.00
CA PRO A 6 -28.67 -23.77 -5.33
C PRO A 6 -27.49 -24.23 -6.17
N THR A 7 -26.96 -25.41 -5.89
CA THR A 7 -25.93 -26.02 -6.74
C THR A 7 -26.53 -26.42 -8.09
N LEU A 8 -25.70 -26.54 -9.11
CA LEU A 8 -26.14 -27.00 -10.42
C LEU A 8 -26.80 -28.38 -10.36
N THR A 9 -26.30 -29.27 -9.48
CA THR A 9 -26.88 -30.58 -9.25
C THR A 9 -28.28 -30.49 -8.66
N GLN A 10 -28.49 -29.65 -7.66
CA GLN A 10 -29.82 -29.42 -7.09
C GLN A 10 -30.80 -28.91 -8.15
N LEU A 11 -30.39 -27.90 -8.94
CA LEU A 11 -31.22 -27.35 -10.01
C LEU A 11 -31.57 -28.40 -11.08
N ARG A 12 -30.63 -29.27 -11.47
CA ARG A 12 -30.91 -30.39 -12.40
C ARG A 12 -31.93 -31.35 -11.82
N THR A 13 -31.80 -31.68 -10.53
CA THR A 13 -32.74 -32.57 -9.85
C THR A 13 -34.13 -31.94 -9.78
N THR A 14 -34.23 -30.66 -9.43
CA THR A 14 -35.50 -29.92 -9.34
C THR A 14 -36.17 -29.88 -10.73
N VAL A 15 -35.46 -29.44 -11.76
CA VAL A 15 -36.01 -29.36 -13.12
C VAL A 15 -36.45 -30.72 -13.62
N ALA A 16 -35.68 -31.82 -13.37
CA ALA A 16 -36.09 -33.15 -13.74
C ALA A 16 -37.38 -33.62 -13.02
N ALA A 17 -37.52 -33.29 -11.72
CA ALA A 17 -38.73 -33.59 -10.95
C ALA A 17 -39.94 -32.80 -11.46
N ASP A 18 -39.77 -31.52 -11.79
CA ASP A 18 -40.84 -30.65 -12.32
C ASP A 18 -41.31 -31.14 -13.69
N ILE A 19 -40.39 -31.56 -14.58
CA ILE A 19 -40.73 -32.15 -15.88
C ILE A 19 -41.51 -33.47 -15.69
N ALA A 20 -41.05 -34.35 -14.80
CA ALA A 20 -41.73 -35.60 -14.51
C ALA A 20 -43.16 -35.43 -13.95
N ALA A 21 -43.34 -34.39 -13.10
CA ALA A 21 -44.63 -34.02 -12.53
C ALA A 21 -45.59 -33.45 -13.59
N ALA A 22 -45.06 -32.62 -14.51
CA ALA A 22 -45.87 -31.95 -15.54
C ALA A 22 -46.22 -32.83 -16.74
N LEU A 23 -45.41 -33.84 -17.07
CA LEU A 23 -45.54 -34.69 -18.24
C LEU A 23 -45.62 -36.17 -17.83
N ALA A 24 -46.84 -36.65 -17.60
CA ALA A 24 -47.06 -38.06 -17.22
C ALA A 24 -46.55 -39.02 -18.30
N GLY A 25 -45.76 -40.02 -17.88
CA GLY A 25 -45.14 -40.98 -18.78
C GLY A 25 -43.82 -40.55 -19.43
N SER A 26 -43.33 -39.37 -19.10
CA SER A 26 -41.98 -38.92 -19.52
C SER A 26 -40.91 -39.41 -18.53
N ASP A 27 -39.72 -39.71 -19.04
CA ASP A 27 -38.52 -39.97 -18.22
C ASP A 27 -37.44 -38.92 -18.50
N PRO A 28 -37.44 -37.79 -17.77
CA PRO A 28 -36.46 -36.74 -17.95
C PRO A 28 -35.06 -37.11 -17.41
N LEU A 29 -34.91 -38.26 -16.73
CA LEU A 29 -33.64 -38.77 -16.22
C LEU A 29 -32.87 -39.54 -17.29
N LEU A 30 -33.48 -39.93 -18.43
CA LEU A 30 -32.75 -40.48 -19.54
C LEU A 30 -31.75 -39.50 -20.10
N ARG A 31 -30.49 -39.81 -19.96
CA ARG A 31 -29.34 -38.92 -20.23
C ARG A 31 -29.36 -38.24 -21.61
N PHE A 32 -29.88 -38.94 -22.61
CA PHE A 32 -29.91 -38.50 -24.01
C PHE A 32 -31.33 -38.20 -24.53
N SER A 33 -32.32 -38.08 -23.64
CA SER A 33 -33.65 -37.65 -24.03
C SER A 33 -33.67 -36.13 -24.31
N ASN A 34 -34.49 -35.68 -25.25
CA ASN A 34 -34.66 -34.22 -25.51
C ASN A 34 -35.07 -33.46 -24.23
N LEU A 35 -35.94 -34.04 -23.42
CA LEU A 35 -36.36 -33.45 -22.14
C LEU A 35 -35.22 -33.37 -21.13
N GLY A 36 -34.38 -34.44 -21.04
CA GLY A 36 -33.22 -34.42 -20.16
C GLY A 36 -32.16 -33.38 -20.58
N ILE A 37 -31.92 -33.25 -21.89
CA ILE A 37 -31.01 -32.22 -22.43
C ILE A 37 -31.57 -30.83 -22.17
N THR A 38 -32.83 -30.55 -22.51
CA THR A 38 -33.47 -29.25 -22.30
C THR A 38 -33.52 -28.89 -20.84
N GLY A 39 -33.88 -29.80 -19.94
CA GLY A 39 -33.88 -29.58 -18.50
C GLY A 39 -32.47 -29.26 -17.93
N THR A 40 -31.44 -29.93 -18.47
CA THR A 40 -30.05 -29.65 -18.10
C THR A 40 -29.62 -28.24 -18.52
N VAL A 41 -30.00 -27.81 -19.73
CA VAL A 41 -29.72 -26.44 -20.22
C VAL A 41 -30.46 -25.39 -19.35
N GLN A 42 -31.76 -25.61 -19.06
CA GLN A 42 -32.52 -24.71 -18.18
C GLN A 42 -31.92 -24.60 -16.78
N ALA A 43 -31.50 -25.73 -16.17
CA ALA A 43 -30.81 -25.72 -14.89
C ALA A 43 -29.47 -24.94 -14.96
N GLY A 44 -28.75 -25.06 -16.09
CA GLY A 44 -27.54 -24.30 -16.35
C GLY A 44 -27.79 -22.78 -16.42
N LEU A 45 -28.80 -22.38 -17.18
CA LEU A 45 -29.20 -20.96 -17.28
C LEU A 45 -29.66 -20.40 -15.93
N ALA A 46 -30.48 -21.15 -15.19
CA ALA A 46 -30.91 -20.74 -13.86
C ALA A 46 -29.71 -20.58 -12.91
N HIS A 47 -28.75 -21.53 -12.97
CA HIS A 47 -27.54 -21.43 -12.15
C HIS A 47 -26.68 -20.21 -12.49
N LEU A 48 -26.59 -19.80 -13.76
CA LEU A 48 -25.93 -18.57 -14.19
C LEU A 48 -26.67 -17.33 -13.68
N HIS A 49 -28.01 -17.29 -13.74
CA HIS A 49 -28.81 -16.21 -13.20
C HIS A 49 -28.64 -16.07 -11.68
N TYR A 50 -28.63 -17.16 -10.91
CA TYR A 50 -28.32 -17.11 -9.49
C TYR A 50 -26.91 -16.58 -9.24
N GLY A 51 -25.92 -16.94 -10.09
CA GLY A 51 -24.57 -16.40 -10.04
C GLY A 51 -24.50 -14.90 -10.26
N TYR A 52 -25.29 -14.39 -11.21
CA TYR A 52 -25.34 -12.97 -11.49
C TYR A 52 -26.05 -12.20 -10.37
N LEU A 53 -27.14 -12.74 -9.82
CA LEU A 53 -27.81 -12.15 -8.65
C LEU A 53 -26.87 -12.10 -7.41
N ASP A 54 -26.10 -13.14 -7.18
CA ASP A 54 -25.12 -13.19 -6.10
C ASP A 54 -24.01 -12.12 -6.33
N TRP A 55 -23.57 -11.95 -7.57
CA TRP A 55 -22.63 -10.89 -7.93
C TRP A 55 -23.23 -9.49 -7.71
N ILE A 56 -24.46 -9.23 -8.18
CA ILE A 56 -25.17 -7.95 -7.95
C ILE A 56 -25.30 -7.69 -6.45
N SER A 57 -25.68 -8.69 -5.66
CA SER A 57 -25.84 -8.52 -4.21
C SER A 57 -24.56 -8.08 -3.51
N LYS A 58 -23.40 -8.54 -4.02
CA LYS A 58 -22.07 -8.13 -3.51
C LYS A 58 -21.73 -6.69 -3.88
N GLN A 59 -22.21 -6.21 -5.04
CA GLN A 59 -21.98 -4.81 -5.44
C GLN A 59 -22.91 -3.82 -4.71
N ALA A 60 -23.98 -4.30 -4.12
CA ALA A 60 -25.00 -3.47 -3.47
C ALA A 60 -24.55 -2.85 -2.13
N VAL A 61 -23.40 -3.23 -1.58
CA VAL A 61 -22.86 -2.70 -0.33
C VAL A 61 -21.36 -2.46 -0.44
N PRO A 62 -20.82 -1.39 0.16
CA PRO A 62 -19.40 -1.02 0.02
C PRO A 62 -18.44 -2.06 0.61
N TYR A 63 -18.90 -2.92 1.54
CA TYR A 63 -18.09 -3.99 2.15
C TYR A 63 -17.63 -5.05 1.15
N THR A 64 -18.42 -5.31 0.11
CA THR A 64 -18.19 -6.39 -0.86
C THR A 64 -18.12 -5.91 -2.29
N ALA A 65 -18.42 -4.63 -2.54
CA ALA A 65 -18.32 -4.02 -3.85
C ALA A 65 -16.87 -4.01 -4.36
N THR A 66 -16.69 -4.11 -5.67
CA THR A 66 -15.38 -4.13 -6.34
C THR A 66 -15.35 -3.21 -7.54
N GLY A 67 -14.14 -2.78 -7.95
CA GLY A 67 -13.92 -1.96 -9.13
C GLY A 67 -14.81 -0.72 -9.17
N GLU A 68 -15.47 -0.48 -10.30
CA GLU A 68 -16.33 0.70 -10.55
C GLU A 68 -17.49 0.86 -9.55
N TYR A 69 -18.01 -0.23 -9.01
CA TYR A 69 -19.09 -0.17 -8.00
C TYR A 69 -18.57 0.33 -6.66
N LEU A 70 -17.37 -0.08 -6.27
CA LEU A 70 -16.72 0.45 -5.08
C LEU A 70 -16.36 1.93 -5.25
N GLU A 71 -15.93 2.33 -6.44
CA GLU A 71 -15.67 3.73 -6.79
C GLU A 71 -16.93 4.59 -6.72
N ALA A 72 -18.08 4.06 -7.18
CA ALA A 72 -19.37 4.74 -7.05
C ALA A 72 -19.75 4.95 -5.58
N TRP A 73 -19.53 3.96 -4.71
CA TRP A 73 -19.72 4.11 -3.25
C TRP A 73 -18.77 5.16 -2.65
N GLY A 74 -17.52 5.18 -3.08
CA GLY A 74 -16.53 6.19 -2.66
C GLY A 74 -16.93 7.60 -3.08
N ALA A 75 -17.38 7.78 -4.32
CA ALA A 75 -17.80 9.06 -4.87
C ALA A 75 -18.95 9.71 -4.07
N LEU A 76 -19.88 8.92 -3.50
CA LEU A 76 -20.94 9.41 -2.63
C LEU A 76 -20.40 10.11 -1.36
N LYS A 77 -19.17 9.81 -0.95
CA LYS A 77 -18.49 10.39 0.20
C LYS A 77 -17.32 11.31 -0.20
N GLY A 78 -17.14 11.59 -1.51
CA GLY A 78 -16.02 12.37 -1.99
C GLY A 78 -14.67 11.67 -1.85
N VAL A 79 -14.67 10.34 -1.74
CA VAL A 79 -13.45 9.53 -1.67
C VAL A 79 -13.22 8.91 -3.04
N PHE A 80 -12.10 9.26 -3.66
CA PHE A 80 -11.71 8.74 -4.98
C PHE A 80 -10.50 7.80 -4.83
N ARG A 81 -10.40 6.83 -5.75
CA ARG A 81 -9.24 5.94 -5.85
C ARG A 81 -7.99 6.78 -6.13
N LYS A 82 -6.89 6.42 -5.49
CA LYS A 82 -5.59 7.05 -5.77
C LYS A 82 -5.04 6.50 -7.08
N ASP A 83 -4.73 7.41 -8.00
CA ASP A 83 -4.09 7.07 -9.26
C ASP A 83 -2.63 6.68 -9.06
N ALA A 84 -2.10 5.89 -9.98
CA ALA A 84 -0.67 5.62 -10.04
C ALA A 84 0.10 6.90 -10.38
N THR A 85 1.23 7.11 -9.71
CA THR A 85 2.09 8.29 -9.88
C THR A 85 3.49 7.90 -10.33
N ALA A 86 4.16 8.81 -11.04
CA ALA A 86 5.50 8.61 -11.54
C ALA A 86 6.54 9.11 -10.53
N ALA A 87 7.60 8.32 -10.32
CA ALA A 87 8.73 8.69 -9.48
C ALA A 87 9.52 9.87 -10.07
N GLY A 88 10.10 10.67 -9.17
CA GLY A 88 10.99 11.77 -9.55
C GLY A 88 12.20 11.85 -8.65
N GLY A 89 13.26 12.47 -9.16
CA GLY A 89 14.48 12.65 -8.41
C GLY A 89 15.53 13.45 -9.19
N GLN A 90 16.75 13.39 -8.70
CA GLN A 90 17.88 14.07 -9.31
C GLN A 90 19.02 13.09 -9.60
N VAL A 91 19.63 13.19 -10.78
CA VAL A 91 20.77 12.39 -11.21
C VAL A 91 21.99 13.30 -11.33
N ILE A 92 23.10 12.89 -10.71
CA ILE A 92 24.41 13.52 -10.90
C ILE A 92 25.05 12.85 -12.10
N LEU A 93 25.40 13.68 -13.10
CA LEU A 93 26.14 13.29 -14.29
C LEU A 93 27.49 14.00 -14.32
N LEU A 94 28.52 13.32 -14.79
CA LEU A 94 29.87 13.82 -14.90
C LEU A 94 30.20 14.17 -16.37
N GLY A 95 31.02 15.17 -16.59
CA GLY A 95 31.42 15.53 -17.96
C GLY A 95 32.33 16.73 -18.08
N VAL A 96 32.56 17.15 -19.31
CA VAL A 96 33.37 18.31 -19.64
C VAL A 96 32.56 19.59 -19.34
N VAL A 97 33.19 20.54 -18.66
CA VAL A 97 32.63 21.86 -18.32
C VAL A 97 32.01 22.54 -19.54
N GLY A 98 30.80 23.06 -19.36
CA GLY A 98 30.07 23.75 -20.43
C GLY A 98 29.26 22.86 -21.37
N LYS A 99 29.34 21.55 -21.26
CA LYS A 99 28.49 20.62 -22.03
C LYS A 99 27.04 20.66 -21.53
N LEU A 100 26.10 20.68 -22.47
CA LEU A 100 24.67 20.77 -22.22
C LEU A 100 24.04 19.37 -22.26
N ILE A 101 23.23 19.08 -21.25
CA ILE A 101 22.31 17.94 -21.19
C ILE A 101 20.92 18.52 -21.41
N SER A 102 20.31 18.23 -22.55
CA SER A 102 19.00 18.82 -22.90
C SER A 102 17.84 18.18 -22.16
N ALA A 103 16.78 18.95 -21.92
CA ALA A 103 15.52 18.40 -21.52
C ALA A 103 15.02 17.35 -22.54
N GLY A 104 14.33 16.32 -22.08
CA GLY A 104 13.86 15.21 -22.91
C GLY A 104 14.87 14.07 -23.08
N VAL A 105 16.13 14.22 -22.64
CA VAL A 105 17.12 13.12 -22.62
C VAL A 105 16.62 12.02 -21.70
N ASN A 106 16.74 10.77 -22.17
CA ASN A 106 16.38 9.61 -21.38
C ASN A 106 17.56 9.07 -20.60
N ILE A 107 17.31 8.71 -19.35
CA ILE A 107 18.25 8.05 -18.46
C ILE A 107 17.63 6.71 -18.06
N VAL A 108 18.41 5.64 -18.12
CA VAL A 108 17.94 4.26 -17.88
C VAL A 108 18.62 3.71 -16.63
N ARG A 109 17.85 3.11 -15.75
CA ARG A 109 18.33 2.32 -14.62
C ARG A 109 18.66 0.90 -15.07
N GLY A 110 19.50 0.19 -14.32
CA GLY A 110 20.00 -1.13 -14.72
C GLY A 110 18.92 -2.23 -14.89
N ASP A 111 17.74 -2.05 -14.36
CA ASP A 111 16.56 -2.92 -14.51
C ASP A 111 15.68 -2.55 -15.72
N GLY A 112 16.03 -1.48 -16.47
CA GLY A 112 15.31 -1.03 -17.65
C GLY A 112 14.34 0.13 -17.42
N GLU A 113 14.13 0.57 -16.15
CA GLU A 113 13.29 1.73 -15.85
C GLU A 113 13.87 3.00 -16.50
N THR A 114 13.00 3.81 -17.11
CA THR A 114 13.41 4.93 -17.95
C THR A 114 12.88 6.26 -17.42
N TYR A 115 13.80 7.17 -17.15
CA TYR A 115 13.50 8.53 -16.66
C TYR A 115 13.82 9.55 -17.74
N THR A 116 13.09 10.66 -17.73
CA THR A 116 13.29 11.77 -18.67
C THR A 116 13.77 13.01 -17.92
N VAL A 117 14.83 13.64 -18.43
CA VAL A 117 15.32 14.93 -17.94
C VAL A 117 14.28 16.01 -18.16
N GLN A 118 13.85 16.68 -17.09
CA GLN A 118 12.76 17.64 -17.12
C GLN A 118 13.20 19.04 -17.58
N ALA A 119 14.43 19.43 -17.24
CA ALA A 119 14.98 20.74 -17.61
C ALA A 119 16.43 20.56 -18.08
N SER A 120 16.83 21.33 -19.08
CA SER A 120 18.20 21.34 -19.56
C SER A 120 19.17 21.80 -18.47
N VAL A 121 20.31 21.14 -18.34
CA VAL A 121 21.35 21.43 -17.36
C VAL A 121 22.72 21.43 -18.04
N THR A 122 23.63 22.30 -17.59
CA THR A 122 25.01 22.39 -18.12
C THR A 122 25.99 21.87 -17.08
N ILE A 123 27.02 21.14 -17.53
CA ILE A 123 28.10 20.69 -16.66
C ILE A 123 28.83 21.91 -16.08
N GLY A 124 28.85 21.99 -14.76
CA GLY A 124 29.46 23.07 -14.00
C GLY A 124 30.99 23.02 -13.98
N SER A 125 31.60 24.03 -13.36
CA SER A 125 33.06 24.15 -13.22
C SER A 125 33.71 23.02 -12.39
N ASP A 126 32.89 22.32 -11.60
CA ASP A 126 33.25 21.13 -10.81
C ASP A 126 33.23 19.81 -11.64
N GLY A 127 32.88 19.90 -12.93
CA GLY A 127 32.77 18.75 -13.83
C GLY A 127 31.49 17.93 -13.61
N THR A 128 30.49 18.45 -12.86
CA THR A 128 29.26 17.77 -12.56
C THR A 128 28.03 18.54 -13.05
N ALA A 129 26.91 17.84 -13.26
CA ALA A 129 25.59 18.43 -13.43
C ALA A 129 24.55 17.60 -12.68
N THR A 130 23.64 18.28 -11.99
CA THR A 130 22.50 17.65 -11.34
C THR A 130 21.25 17.85 -12.17
N ALA A 131 20.79 16.81 -12.86
CA ALA A 131 19.63 16.82 -13.71
C ALA A 131 18.39 16.34 -12.95
N THR A 132 17.32 17.15 -12.93
CA THR A 132 16.02 16.72 -12.42
C THR A 132 15.36 15.80 -13.44
N VAL A 133 14.94 14.63 -13.01
CA VAL A 133 14.36 13.59 -13.86
C VAL A 133 13.02 13.11 -13.32
N ARG A 134 12.17 12.63 -14.22
CA ARG A 134 10.89 12.01 -13.88
C ARG A 134 10.75 10.71 -14.66
N ASP A 135 10.21 9.70 -14.00
CA ASP A 135 9.90 8.43 -14.62
C ASP A 135 8.90 8.58 -15.76
N LYS A 136 9.05 7.82 -16.81
CA LYS A 136 8.10 7.73 -17.92
C LYS A 136 6.89 6.89 -17.58
N ALA A 137 7.10 5.86 -16.77
CA ALA A 137 6.04 5.02 -16.26
C ALA A 137 5.51 5.56 -14.93
N THR A 138 4.32 5.15 -14.56
CA THR A 138 3.77 5.31 -13.22
C THR A 138 3.93 4.00 -12.45
N GLY A 139 4.17 4.08 -11.16
CA GLY A 139 4.29 2.92 -10.29
C GLY A 139 5.40 3.07 -9.25
N ALA A 140 5.32 2.26 -8.22
CA ALA A 140 6.29 2.24 -7.14
C ALA A 140 7.68 1.78 -7.61
N GLN A 141 7.76 1.00 -8.69
CA GLN A 141 9.03 0.51 -9.22
C GLN A 141 9.93 1.63 -9.75
N GLY A 142 9.38 2.81 -10.08
CA GLY A 142 10.16 4.00 -10.44
C GLY A 142 10.99 4.56 -9.28
N ASN A 143 10.67 4.23 -8.03
CA ASN A 143 11.44 4.67 -6.87
C ASN A 143 12.78 3.92 -6.80
N CYS A 144 13.83 4.58 -6.27
CA CYS A 144 15.11 3.94 -6.02
C CYS A 144 15.89 4.64 -4.90
N ALA A 145 16.86 3.94 -4.35
CA ALA A 145 17.73 4.49 -3.31
C ALA A 145 18.73 5.52 -3.87
N ALA A 146 19.22 6.40 -3.01
CA ALA A 146 20.33 7.28 -3.32
C ALA A 146 21.57 6.47 -3.79
N GLY A 147 22.33 7.00 -4.73
CA GLY A 147 23.51 6.34 -5.29
C GLY A 147 23.21 5.25 -6.32
N THR A 148 21.93 4.97 -6.63
CA THR A 148 21.57 4.01 -7.68
C THR A 148 22.20 4.43 -9.01
N VAL A 149 22.93 3.51 -9.65
CA VAL A 149 23.59 3.77 -10.94
C VAL A 149 22.55 3.89 -12.04
N MET A 150 22.73 4.91 -12.87
CA MET A 150 21.87 5.22 -14.01
C MET A 150 22.73 5.54 -15.22
N SER A 151 22.23 5.26 -16.41
CA SER A 151 22.99 5.46 -17.65
C SER A 151 22.21 6.29 -18.66
N LEU A 152 22.87 7.17 -19.38
CA LEU A 152 22.26 7.84 -20.53
C LEU A 152 21.84 6.80 -21.57
N SER A 153 20.61 6.88 -22.07
CA SER A 153 20.13 5.97 -23.12
C SER A 153 20.82 6.18 -24.46
N MET A 154 21.37 7.38 -24.67
CA MET A 154 22.17 7.74 -25.83
C MET A 154 23.43 8.52 -25.37
N PRO A 155 24.61 8.27 -25.94
CA PRO A 155 25.81 9.01 -25.60
C PRO A 155 25.65 10.49 -25.93
N ILE A 156 26.13 11.36 -25.05
CA ILE A 156 26.24 12.82 -25.29
C ILE A 156 27.72 13.17 -25.31
N ASP A 157 28.17 13.86 -26.36
CA ASP A 157 29.57 14.23 -26.49
C ASP A 157 30.06 15.07 -25.29
N GLY A 158 31.11 14.59 -24.66
CA GLY A 158 31.71 15.22 -23.48
C GLY A 158 30.95 14.97 -22.16
N VAL A 159 29.94 14.10 -22.15
CA VAL A 159 29.23 13.66 -20.91
C VAL A 159 29.49 12.17 -20.69
N GLN A 160 29.81 11.76 -19.47
CA GLN A 160 29.94 10.35 -19.13
C GLN A 160 28.58 9.66 -19.21
N SER A 161 28.53 8.46 -19.79
CA SER A 161 27.26 7.72 -19.95
C SER A 161 26.64 7.30 -18.62
N ASN A 162 27.46 7.11 -17.58
CA ASN A 162 26.97 6.69 -16.26
C ASN A 162 26.87 7.87 -15.31
N GLY A 163 25.83 7.88 -14.51
CA GLY A 163 25.60 8.79 -13.41
C GLY A 163 25.03 8.04 -12.22
N ALA A 164 24.65 8.76 -11.19
CA ALA A 164 24.05 8.18 -9.99
C ALA A 164 22.90 9.06 -9.45
N ALA A 165 21.92 8.45 -8.82
CA ALA A 165 20.87 9.16 -8.10
C ALA A 165 21.47 9.98 -6.97
N ALA A 166 21.27 11.31 -6.98
CA ALA A 166 21.77 12.24 -5.97
C ALA A 166 21.14 12.00 -4.59
N ALA A 167 19.87 11.65 -4.60
CA ALA A 167 19.06 11.27 -3.44
C ALA A 167 18.12 10.14 -3.85
N ALA A 168 17.38 9.58 -2.90
CA ALA A 168 16.34 8.60 -3.21
C ALA A 168 15.30 9.21 -4.17
N PHE A 169 14.87 8.44 -5.18
CA PHE A 169 13.73 8.79 -6.01
C PHE A 169 12.45 8.43 -5.30
N THR A 170 11.50 9.33 -5.29
CA THR A 170 10.25 9.23 -4.52
C THR A 170 9.05 9.61 -5.37
N GLY A 171 7.85 9.44 -4.81
CA GLY A 171 6.59 9.84 -5.43
C GLY A 171 6.04 8.85 -6.46
N GLY A 172 6.75 7.76 -6.76
CA GLY A 172 6.21 6.65 -7.54
C GLY A 172 5.28 5.82 -6.68
N ALA A 173 4.04 5.60 -7.15
CA ALA A 173 3.06 4.76 -6.47
C ALA A 173 2.20 4.04 -7.50
N ASP A 174 1.81 2.81 -7.17
CA ASP A 174 0.86 2.04 -7.96
C ASP A 174 -0.57 2.57 -7.75
N VAL A 175 -1.48 2.19 -8.65
CA VAL A 175 -2.90 2.46 -8.45
C VAL A 175 -3.37 1.76 -7.16
N GLU A 176 -4.19 2.46 -6.39
CA GLU A 176 -4.70 1.94 -5.11
C GLU A 176 -5.54 0.67 -5.33
N PRO A 177 -5.18 -0.47 -4.68
CA PRO A 177 -5.97 -1.69 -4.78
C PRO A 177 -7.33 -1.56 -4.10
N ASP A 178 -8.30 -2.40 -4.53
CA ASP A 178 -9.67 -2.38 -4.01
C ASP A 178 -9.76 -2.49 -2.48
N ASP A 179 -8.89 -3.28 -1.86
CA ASP A 179 -8.94 -3.51 -0.43
C ASP A 179 -8.54 -2.26 0.37
N ASP A 180 -7.48 -1.56 -0.05
CA ASP A 180 -7.04 -0.32 0.58
C ASP A 180 -8.07 0.82 0.34
N PHE A 181 -8.58 0.91 -0.89
CA PHE A 181 -9.61 1.87 -1.24
C PHE A 181 -10.90 1.63 -0.43
N ARG A 182 -11.31 0.37 -0.25
CA ARG A 182 -12.49 0.00 0.57
C ARG A 182 -12.35 0.46 2.01
N VAL A 183 -11.16 0.32 2.62
CA VAL A 183 -10.90 0.80 3.98
C VAL A 183 -11.16 2.31 4.08
N ARG A 184 -10.70 3.10 3.11
CA ARG A 184 -10.92 4.55 3.08
C ARG A 184 -12.40 4.90 2.88
N VAL A 185 -13.08 4.21 1.96
CA VAL A 185 -14.51 4.40 1.72
C VAL A 185 -15.31 4.11 2.99
N LEU A 186 -15.08 2.96 3.62
CA LEU A 186 -15.78 2.58 4.86
C LEU A 186 -15.49 3.56 6.01
N SER A 187 -14.25 4.01 6.14
CA SER A 187 -13.87 5.03 7.13
C SER A 187 -14.65 6.33 6.92
N ALA A 188 -14.85 6.78 5.67
CA ALA A 188 -15.60 7.98 5.37
C ALA A 188 -17.10 7.85 5.67
N PHE A 189 -17.66 6.63 5.64
CA PHE A 189 -19.02 6.37 6.10
C PHE A 189 -19.14 6.36 7.63
N GLN A 190 -18.11 5.85 8.33
CA GLN A 190 -18.10 5.69 9.80
C GLN A 190 -17.68 6.98 10.52
N GLN A 191 -16.80 7.77 9.94
CA GLN A 191 -16.20 8.95 10.54
C GLN A 191 -16.36 10.16 9.62
N PRO A 192 -17.44 10.93 9.75
CA PRO A 192 -17.59 12.18 9.01
C PRO A 192 -16.49 13.17 9.41
N ALA A 193 -16.14 14.09 8.49
CA ALA A 193 -15.15 15.13 8.76
C ALA A 193 -15.60 16.05 9.90
N GLU A 194 -14.73 16.27 10.88
CA GLU A 194 -15.00 17.13 12.05
C GLU A 194 -14.15 18.42 12.06
N GLY A 195 -13.39 18.65 10.99
CA GLY A 195 -12.62 19.88 10.80
C GLY A 195 -11.30 19.96 11.54
N GLY A 196 -10.60 18.82 11.72
CA GLY A 196 -9.22 18.76 12.22
C GLY A 196 -9.03 17.97 13.50
N ASN A 197 -9.84 16.94 13.73
CA ASN A 197 -9.55 15.92 14.74
C ASN A 197 -8.41 15.00 14.27
N GLU A 198 -7.93 14.09 15.12
CA GLU A 198 -6.86 13.15 14.77
C GLU A 198 -7.20 12.30 13.53
N GLY A 199 -8.47 11.85 13.42
CA GLY A 199 -8.95 11.07 12.29
C GLY A 199 -8.92 11.85 10.97
N ASP A 200 -9.16 13.16 11.01
CA ASP A 200 -9.10 14.01 9.82
C ASP A 200 -7.67 14.09 9.28
N TYR A 201 -6.67 14.31 10.13
CA TYR A 201 -5.26 14.33 9.72
C TYR A 201 -4.81 12.99 9.13
N VAL A 202 -5.22 11.88 9.75
CA VAL A 202 -4.94 10.54 9.23
C VAL A 202 -5.59 10.36 7.85
N ARG A 203 -6.84 10.79 7.68
CA ARG A 203 -7.56 10.70 6.41
C ARG A 203 -6.90 11.55 5.32
N TRP A 204 -6.52 12.80 5.62
CA TRP A 204 -5.85 13.68 4.67
C TRP A 204 -4.49 13.13 4.25
N ALA A 205 -3.71 12.61 5.20
CA ALA A 205 -2.43 11.97 4.89
C ALA A 205 -2.60 10.71 4.03
N THR A 206 -3.52 9.82 4.41
CA THR A 206 -3.78 8.58 3.66
C THR A 206 -4.49 8.79 2.34
N ALA A 207 -4.99 9.99 2.04
CA ALA A 207 -5.50 10.34 0.71
C ALA A 207 -4.37 10.57 -0.32
N VAL A 208 -3.14 10.82 0.14
CA VAL A 208 -1.99 11.05 -0.73
C VAL A 208 -1.54 9.71 -1.36
N PRO A 209 -1.29 9.65 -2.68
CA PRO A 209 -0.76 8.47 -3.34
C PRO A 209 0.50 7.94 -2.66
N GLY A 210 0.63 6.62 -2.55
CA GLY A 210 1.76 5.96 -1.90
C GLY A 210 1.65 5.84 -0.38
N VAL A 211 0.95 6.73 0.31
CA VAL A 211 0.77 6.63 1.77
C VAL A 211 -0.21 5.51 2.11
N THR A 212 0.24 4.56 2.92
CA THR A 212 -0.52 3.38 3.33
C THR A 212 -1.03 3.48 4.77
N ARG A 213 -0.22 4.07 5.66
CA ARG A 213 -0.54 4.25 7.07
C ARG A 213 -0.17 5.65 7.54
N ALA A 214 -0.98 6.22 8.42
CA ALA A 214 -0.69 7.50 9.08
C ALA A 214 -1.19 7.51 10.52
N TRP A 215 -0.56 8.31 11.35
CA TRP A 215 -0.94 8.53 12.76
C TRP A 215 -0.77 10.00 13.10
N CYS A 216 -1.66 10.51 13.93
CA CYS A 216 -1.64 11.89 14.40
C CYS A 216 -1.24 11.95 15.87
N ALA A 217 -0.30 12.81 16.22
CA ALA A 217 0.08 13.13 17.59
C ALA A 217 -0.17 14.60 17.90
N ARG A 218 -1.03 14.85 18.89
CA ARG A 218 -1.37 16.20 19.36
C ARG A 218 -0.18 16.80 20.07
N ASN A 219 0.13 18.06 19.78
CA ASN A 219 1.19 18.81 20.44
C ASN A 219 2.57 18.12 20.45
N GLY A 220 2.87 17.30 19.41
CA GLY A 220 4.07 16.47 19.39
C GLY A 220 5.38 17.27 19.44
N PHE A 221 5.39 18.52 18.97
CA PHE A 221 6.50 19.48 19.09
C PHE A 221 6.14 20.70 19.92
N GLY A 222 5.18 20.57 20.82
CA GLY A 222 4.72 21.64 21.70
C GLY A 222 3.34 22.18 21.34
N THR A 223 2.86 23.13 22.15
CA THR A 223 1.51 23.68 22.05
C THR A 223 1.23 24.28 20.68
N GLY A 224 0.08 23.94 20.10
CA GLY A 224 -0.36 24.42 18.78
C GLY A 224 0.23 23.65 17.59
N THR A 225 1.02 22.61 17.84
CA THR A 225 1.56 21.75 16.80
C THR A 225 0.76 20.47 16.65
N VAL A 226 0.74 19.93 15.43
CA VAL A 226 0.22 18.61 15.11
C VAL A 226 1.34 17.84 14.39
N VAL A 227 1.66 16.65 14.86
CA VAL A 227 2.62 15.77 14.19
C VAL A 227 1.86 14.65 13.49
N VAL A 228 2.10 14.49 12.21
CA VAL A 228 1.53 13.42 11.40
C VAL A 228 2.65 12.48 10.97
N TYR A 229 2.68 11.28 11.55
CA TYR A 229 3.57 10.21 11.12
C TYR A 229 2.99 9.51 9.91
N ILE A 230 3.82 9.16 8.94
CA ILE A 230 3.40 8.49 7.70
C ILE A 230 4.26 7.29 7.37
N MET A 231 3.68 6.29 6.70
CA MET A 231 4.39 5.16 6.09
C MET A 231 3.89 4.94 4.66
N LEU A 232 4.81 4.50 3.81
CA LEU A 232 4.58 4.19 2.40
C LEU A 232 4.99 2.72 2.15
N ASP A 233 4.33 1.79 2.80
CA ASP A 233 4.74 0.38 2.90
C ASP A 233 5.01 -0.29 1.54
N GLN A 234 4.24 0.07 0.52
CA GLN A 234 4.37 -0.48 -0.84
C GLN A 234 5.31 0.38 -1.69
N ALA A 235 5.07 1.69 -1.75
CA ALA A 235 5.83 2.61 -2.58
C ALA A 235 7.32 2.65 -2.21
N ASN A 236 7.63 2.59 -0.92
CA ASN A 236 9.01 2.61 -0.39
C ASN A 236 9.43 1.25 0.21
N ALA A 237 8.97 0.12 -0.35
CA ALA A 237 9.28 -1.23 0.15
C ALA A 237 10.81 -1.46 0.30
N ILE A 238 11.62 -0.92 -0.61
CA ILE A 238 13.09 -1.00 -0.56
C ILE A 238 13.66 -0.34 0.71
N SER A 239 12.99 0.70 1.23
CA SER A 239 13.34 1.41 2.46
C SER A 239 12.51 0.96 3.66
N GLY A 240 11.94 -0.26 3.62
CA GLY A 240 11.09 -0.81 4.68
C GLY A 240 9.78 -0.06 4.86
N GLY A 241 9.30 0.65 3.83
CA GLY A 241 8.07 1.46 3.88
C GLY A 241 8.24 2.83 4.51
N PHE A 242 9.45 3.20 4.96
CA PHE A 242 9.68 4.51 5.57
C PHE A 242 9.73 5.62 4.51
N PRO A 243 9.13 6.80 4.81
CA PRO A 243 9.15 7.93 3.90
C PRO A 243 10.59 8.41 3.64
N GLN A 244 10.85 8.87 2.43
CA GLN A 244 12.16 9.34 2.01
C GLN A 244 12.12 10.87 1.85
N GLY A 245 13.02 11.56 2.57
CA GLY A 245 13.08 13.00 2.63
C GLY A 245 13.44 13.50 4.03
N THR A 246 13.08 14.72 4.35
CA THR A 246 13.27 15.32 5.67
C THR A 246 11.93 15.72 6.28
N ASP A 247 11.84 15.58 7.58
CA ASP A 247 10.67 15.95 8.36
C ASP A 247 10.48 17.47 8.36
N GLY A 248 9.23 17.92 8.38
CA GLY A 248 8.96 19.35 8.41
C GLY A 248 7.52 19.72 8.05
N VAL A 249 7.35 20.98 7.66
CA VAL A 249 6.07 21.59 7.32
C VAL A 249 5.92 21.78 5.80
N ALA A 250 4.73 22.15 5.35
CA ALA A 250 4.42 22.44 3.95
C ALA A 250 5.23 23.63 3.39
N THR A 251 5.39 23.68 2.08
CA THR A 251 6.08 24.78 1.37
C THR A 251 5.49 26.16 1.72
N ASP A 252 4.15 26.26 1.72
CA ASP A 252 3.43 27.53 1.91
C ASP A 252 3.20 27.90 3.38
N GLU A 253 3.68 27.07 4.31
CA GLU A 253 3.63 27.43 5.73
C GLU A 253 4.49 28.68 6.00
N SER A 254 3.88 29.78 6.44
CA SER A 254 4.55 31.06 6.61
C SER A 254 5.27 31.20 7.97
N ARG A 255 4.93 30.36 8.94
CA ARG A 255 5.56 30.38 10.27
C ARG A 255 6.99 29.85 10.18
N SER A 256 7.86 30.33 11.10
CA SER A 256 9.27 29.88 11.13
C SER A 256 9.37 28.44 11.58
N ALA A 257 9.41 27.54 10.59
CA ALA A 257 9.54 26.10 10.78
C ALA A 257 10.35 25.50 9.62
N VAL A 258 10.99 24.36 9.87
CA VAL A 258 11.76 23.64 8.85
C VAL A 258 10.80 23.08 7.81
N LYS A 259 11.06 23.33 6.54
CA LYS A 259 10.28 22.76 5.43
C LYS A 259 10.64 21.29 5.25
N ALA A 260 9.61 20.48 5.01
CA ALA A 260 9.82 19.09 4.63
C ALA A 260 10.43 18.96 3.23
N THR A 261 10.95 17.77 2.90
CA THR A 261 11.37 17.39 1.55
C THR A 261 10.83 16.00 1.20
N GLY A 262 10.87 15.61 -0.07
CA GLY A 262 10.49 14.26 -0.52
C GLY A 262 9.03 13.91 -0.20
N ASP A 263 8.84 12.69 0.30
CA ASP A 263 7.49 12.18 0.62
C ASP A 263 6.80 12.99 1.70
N GLN A 264 7.55 13.40 2.74
CA GLN A 264 7.01 14.23 3.82
C GLN A 264 6.49 15.57 3.30
N LEU A 265 7.19 16.20 2.34
CA LEU A 265 6.74 17.44 1.73
C LEU A 265 5.46 17.25 0.93
N THR A 266 5.37 16.18 0.16
CA THR A 266 4.18 15.86 -0.64
C THR A 266 2.94 15.76 0.25
N VAL A 267 3.07 15.06 1.38
CA VAL A 267 1.97 14.91 2.34
C VAL A 267 1.70 16.22 3.08
N ALA A 268 2.73 16.96 3.50
CA ALA A 268 2.57 18.24 4.17
C ALA A 268 1.80 19.25 3.31
N ASN A 269 2.14 19.35 2.03
CA ASN A 269 1.43 20.22 1.07
C ASN A 269 -0.02 19.79 0.87
N ALA A 270 -0.31 18.50 0.83
CA ALA A 270 -1.67 17.98 0.70
C ALA A 270 -2.53 18.30 1.96
N ILE A 271 -1.95 18.23 3.14
CA ILE A 271 -2.64 18.56 4.41
C ILE A 271 -2.81 20.07 4.59
N PHE A 272 -1.94 20.89 4.03
CA PHE A 272 -1.93 22.34 4.27
C PHE A 272 -3.24 23.03 3.90
N SER A 273 -3.88 22.62 2.82
CA SER A 273 -5.15 23.21 2.36
C SER A 273 -6.35 22.91 3.27
N PRO A 274 -6.59 21.64 3.71
CA PRO A 274 -7.74 21.30 4.55
C PRO A 274 -7.49 21.51 6.06
N GLN A 275 -6.25 21.75 6.51
CA GLN A 275 -5.95 21.90 7.93
C GLN A 275 -6.58 23.16 8.54
N PRO A 276 -6.91 23.16 9.86
CA PRO A 276 -7.28 24.37 10.57
C PRO A 276 -6.18 25.45 10.48
N VAL A 277 -6.58 26.69 10.23
CA VAL A 277 -5.64 27.82 10.02
C VAL A 277 -4.68 28.08 11.19
N THR A 278 -5.04 27.64 12.40
CA THR A 278 -4.22 27.77 13.60
C THR A 278 -3.26 26.60 13.82
N ALA A 279 -3.47 25.47 13.18
CA ALA A 279 -2.64 24.28 13.34
C ALA A 279 -1.29 24.44 12.63
N LEU A 280 -0.19 24.17 13.32
CA LEU A 280 1.14 24.02 12.72
C LEU A 280 1.42 22.54 12.55
N VAL A 281 1.36 22.07 11.31
CA VAL A 281 1.42 20.62 11.01
C VAL A 281 2.80 20.23 10.52
N TYR A 282 3.41 19.29 11.23
CA TYR A 282 4.66 18.64 10.84
C TYR A 282 4.35 17.24 10.31
N VAL A 283 4.88 16.91 9.16
CA VAL A 283 4.89 15.54 8.63
C VAL A 283 6.24 14.91 8.90
N VAL A 284 6.23 13.74 9.53
CA VAL A 284 7.40 13.14 10.16
C VAL A 284 7.48 11.66 9.82
N ALA A 285 8.71 11.18 9.58
CA ALA A 285 9.00 9.75 9.50
C ALA A 285 9.01 9.15 10.91
N PRO A 286 8.32 8.03 11.16
CA PRO A 286 8.51 7.30 12.42
C PRO A 286 9.96 6.79 12.52
N ILE A 287 10.48 6.66 13.74
CA ILE A 287 11.78 6.07 14.01
C ILE A 287 11.61 4.55 14.13
N ALA A 288 12.31 3.78 13.29
CA ALA A 288 12.27 2.32 13.36
C ALA A 288 12.86 1.81 14.68
N THR A 289 12.12 0.96 15.38
CA THR A 289 12.62 0.23 16.55
C THR A 289 12.58 -1.26 16.27
N ALA A 290 13.73 -1.86 16.01
CA ALA A 290 13.85 -3.29 15.74
C ALA A 290 13.54 -4.12 17.00
N ILE A 291 12.55 -4.98 16.91
CA ILE A 291 12.15 -5.90 17.98
C ILE A 291 12.72 -7.29 17.66
N ASN A 292 13.66 -7.73 18.48
CA ASN A 292 14.28 -9.04 18.35
C ASN A 292 13.51 -10.07 19.18
N PHE A 293 13.28 -11.24 18.58
CA PHE A 293 12.56 -12.35 19.24
C PHE A 293 13.51 -13.51 19.51
N VAL A 294 13.33 -14.12 20.67
CA VAL A 294 13.92 -15.42 21.00
C VAL A 294 12.77 -16.39 21.29
N ILE A 295 12.68 -17.45 20.49
CA ILE A 295 11.59 -18.41 20.54
C ILE A 295 12.18 -19.78 20.88
N ALA A 296 11.88 -20.29 22.07
CA ALA A 296 12.28 -21.60 22.54
C ALA A 296 11.30 -22.68 22.02
N GLY A 297 11.79 -23.93 21.94
CA GLY A 297 11.00 -25.09 21.53
C GLY A 297 10.88 -25.27 19.99
N LEU A 298 11.49 -24.41 19.20
CA LEU A 298 11.43 -24.45 17.73
C LEU A 298 12.82 -24.56 17.06
N SER A 299 13.83 -25.03 17.78
CA SER A 299 15.19 -25.21 17.23
C SER A 299 15.21 -26.17 16.02
N GLY A 300 14.33 -27.18 15.99
CA GLY A 300 14.17 -28.14 14.89
C GLY A 300 13.16 -27.71 13.79
N ALA A 301 12.57 -26.54 13.88
CA ALA A 301 11.57 -26.09 12.89
C ALA A 301 12.17 -25.96 11.50
N SER A 302 11.41 -26.39 10.48
CA SER A 302 11.81 -26.29 9.07
C SER A 302 12.00 -24.82 8.63
N SER A 303 12.76 -24.60 7.55
CA SER A 303 12.92 -23.27 6.97
C SER A 303 11.56 -22.68 6.52
N ALA A 304 10.65 -23.49 6.04
CA ALA A 304 9.29 -23.07 5.66
C ALA A 304 8.47 -22.61 6.87
N THR A 305 8.51 -23.37 7.99
CA THR A 305 7.85 -22.99 9.24
C THR A 305 8.43 -21.68 9.78
N ARG A 306 9.76 -21.52 9.77
CA ARG A 306 10.43 -20.27 10.20
C ARG A 306 10.05 -19.07 9.34
N ALA A 307 9.95 -19.26 8.02
CA ALA A 307 9.47 -18.21 7.11
C ALA A 307 8.01 -17.82 7.40
N SER A 308 7.14 -18.79 7.69
CA SER A 308 5.75 -18.52 8.07
C SER A 308 5.63 -17.78 9.39
N ILE A 309 6.48 -18.12 10.39
CA ILE A 309 6.55 -17.40 11.67
C ILE A 309 7.01 -15.95 11.45
N PHE A 310 8.03 -15.75 10.61
CA PHE A 310 8.50 -14.40 10.26
C PHE A 310 7.37 -13.55 9.68
N VAL A 311 6.64 -14.07 8.69
CA VAL A 311 5.50 -13.38 8.09
C VAL A 311 4.39 -13.11 9.11
N ALA A 312 4.08 -14.07 9.98
CA ALA A 312 3.04 -13.92 11.00
C ALA A 312 3.36 -12.80 12.01
N ILE A 313 4.61 -12.74 12.50
CA ILE A 313 5.04 -11.68 13.42
C ILE A 313 5.07 -10.32 12.71
N ALA A 314 5.62 -10.27 11.50
CA ALA A 314 5.66 -9.05 10.69
C ALA A 314 4.26 -8.48 10.44
N ASP A 315 3.28 -9.32 10.13
CA ASP A 315 1.88 -8.93 9.94
C ASP A 315 1.25 -8.34 11.21
N VAL A 316 1.51 -8.93 12.37
CA VAL A 316 1.03 -8.36 13.65
C VAL A 316 1.64 -6.99 13.90
N LEU A 317 2.96 -6.83 13.72
CA LEU A 317 3.64 -5.55 13.89
C LEU A 317 3.13 -4.51 12.89
N LEU A 318 2.84 -4.90 11.65
CA LEU A 318 2.27 -4.03 10.63
C LEU A 318 0.88 -3.52 11.03
N ARG A 319 -0.01 -4.41 11.46
CA ARG A 319 -1.41 -4.09 11.77
C ARG A 319 -1.60 -3.41 13.14
N LYS A 320 -0.80 -3.78 14.13
CA LYS A 320 -0.95 -3.31 15.53
C LYS A 320 0.08 -2.27 15.92
N GLY A 321 1.20 -2.20 15.21
CA GLY A 321 2.27 -1.22 15.47
C GLY A 321 1.81 0.20 15.18
N LYS A 322 2.12 1.12 16.09
CA LYS A 322 1.93 2.56 15.92
C LYS A 322 3.04 3.31 16.66
N PRO A 323 3.42 4.52 16.19
CA PRO A 323 4.41 5.34 16.87
C PRO A 323 4.00 5.64 18.31
N GLY A 324 4.86 5.30 19.27
CA GLY A 324 4.56 5.46 20.70
C GLY A 324 3.51 4.50 21.25
N GLY A 325 3.16 3.45 20.51
CA GLY A 325 2.13 2.50 20.91
C GLY A 325 2.65 1.27 21.62
N THR A 326 1.73 0.41 22.02
CA THR A 326 2.02 -0.89 22.62
C THR A 326 1.47 -2.00 21.71
N VAL A 327 2.28 -3.01 21.44
CA VAL A 327 1.85 -4.27 20.81
C VAL A 327 1.85 -5.34 21.90
N ASN A 328 0.72 -6.01 22.09
CA ASN A 328 0.59 -7.04 23.11
C ASN A 328 1.34 -8.31 22.66
N LEU A 329 2.08 -8.91 23.57
CA LEU A 329 2.79 -10.17 23.30
C LEU A 329 1.83 -11.30 22.93
N SER A 330 0.64 -11.32 23.53
CA SER A 330 -0.42 -12.30 23.23
C SER A 330 -0.92 -12.25 21.78
N ASP A 331 -0.90 -11.08 21.12
CA ASP A 331 -1.23 -10.98 19.71
C ASP A 331 -0.18 -11.70 18.84
N ILE A 332 1.10 -11.56 19.21
CA ILE A 332 2.22 -12.25 18.57
C ILE A 332 2.15 -13.76 18.81
N GLU A 333 1.93 -14.17 20.07
CA GLU A 333 1.78 -15.59 20.44
C GLU A 333 0.63 -16.24 19.67
N SER A 334 -0.50 -15.57 19.57
CA SER A 334 -1.66 -16.05 18.81
C SER A 334 -1.35 -16.23 17.32
N ALA A 335 -0.59 -15.30 16.74
CA ALA A 335 -0.19 -15.37 15.34
C ALA A 335 0.80 -16.53 15.09
N ILE A 336 1.75 -16.75 15.98
CA ILE A 336 2.69 -17.88 15.89
C ILE A 336 1.94 -19.20 16.08
N ALA A 337 1.02 -19.29 17.05
CA ALA A 337 0.23 -20.49 17.33
C ALA A 337 -0.65 -20.92 16.13
N ALA A 338 -1.04 -19.98 15.27
CA ALA A 338 -1.79 -20.26 14.05
C ALA A 338 -0.93 -20.92 12.94
N VAL A 339 0.41 -20.86 13.05
CA VAL A 339 1.32 -21.47 12.08
C VAL A 339 1.44 -22.98 12.35
N PRO A 340 1.23 -23.86 11.37
CA PRO A 340 1.40 -25.31 11.58
C PRO A 340 2.82 -25.69 12.02
N GLY A 341 2.92 -26.58 13.01
CA GLY A 341 4.20 -27.11 13.49
C GLY A 341 4.90 -26.25 14.54
N THR A 342 4.18 -25.33 15.20
CA THR A 342 4.71 -24.47 16.27
C THR A 342 4.29 -24.90 17.68
N SER A 343 3.64 -26.05 17.83
CA SER A 343 3.17 -26.52 19.15
C SER A 343 4.30 -26.57 20.18
N GLY A 344 4.05 -26.02 21.38
CA GLY A 344 5.01 -26.04 22.48
C GLY A 344 6.05 -24.92 22.45
N PHE A 345 5.96 -23.94 21.57
CA PHE A 345 6.85 -22.79 21.58
C PHE A 345 6.63 -21.88 22.80
N VAL A 346 7.70 -21.19 23.17
CA VAL A 346 7.67 -20.14 24.20
C VAL A 346 8.49 -18.95 23.72
N ILE A 347 7.92 -17.75 23.74
CA ILE A 347 8.67 -16.52 23.49
C ILE A 347 9.42 -16.16 24.78
N THR A 348 10.75 -16.22 24.74
CA THR A 348 11.60 -15.88 25.89
C THR A 348 12.11 -14.44 25.84
N ALA A 349 12.08 -13.82 24.66
CA ALA A 349 12.30 -12.38 24.47
C ALA A 349 11.43 -11.89 23.28
N PRO A 350 10.76 -10.74 23.41
CA PRO A 350 10.60 -9.90 24.61
C PRO A 350 9.79 -10.61 25.73
N VAL A 351 10.03 -10.26 26.99
CA VAL A 351 9.39 -10.90 28.18
C VAL A 351 7.95 -10.41 28.39
N GLY A 352 7.53 -9.34 27.73
CA GLY A 352 6.20 -8.75 27.89
C GLY A 352 5.80 -7.94 26.69
N ASN A 353 4.75 -7.14 26.83
CA ASN A 353 4.25 -6.29 25.77
C ASN A 353 5.34 -5.35 25.22
N ILE A 354 5.35 -5.16 23.92
CA ILE A 354 6.29 -4.29 23.21
C ILE A 354 5.80 -2.85 23.30
N VAL A 355 6.47 -2.05 24.12
CA VAL A 355 6.16 -0.63 24.32
C VAL A 355 7.18 0.21 23.58
N CYS A 356 6.71 1.03 22.64
CA CYS A 356 7.57 1.94 21.90
C CYS A 356 7.52 3.36 22.48
N SER A 357 8.65 4.06 22.46
CA SER A 357 8.72 5.50 22.80
C SER A 357 7.96 6.33 21.79
N THR A 358 7.59 7.56 22.15
CA THR A 358 6.92 8.51 21.26
C THR A 358 7.70 8.65 19.93
N GLY A 359 7.00 8.55 18.81
CA GLY A 359 7.60 8.62 17.47
C GLY A 359 8.27 7.33 17.00
N HIS A 360 8.48 6.35 17.87
CA HIS A 360 9.09 5.07 17.52
C HIS A 360 8.07 4.04 17.07
N LEU A 361 8.31 3.42 15.91
CA LEU A 361 7.47 2.37 15.32
C LEU A 361 8.16 1.01 15.48
N PRO A 362 7.49 -0.01 16.03
CA PRO A 362 8.07 -1.34 16.14
C PRO A 362 8.17 -1.99 14.75
N VAL A 363 9.36 -2.46 14.42
CA VAL A 363 9.63 -3.26 13.21
C VAL A 363 10.23 -4.60 13.60
N LEU A 364 10.04 -5.62 12.78
CA LEU A 364 10.61 -6.92 13.03
C LEU A 364 12.15 -6.87 12.89
N GLY A 365 12.84 -7.25 13.93
CA GLY A 365 14.29 -7.46 13.94
C GLY A 365 14.65 -8.91 13.63
N THR A 366 15.60 -9.46 14.38
CA THR A 366 16.04 -10.86 14.25
C THR A 366 15.15 -11.80 15.05
N ILE A 367 14.96 -13.03 14.52
CA ILE A 367 14.31 -14.13 15.25
C ILE A 367 15.36 -15.21 15.48
N THR A 368 15.61 -15.52 16.77
CA THR A 368 16.49 -16.61 17.19
C THR A 368 15.64 -17.77 17.70
N TYR A 369 15.92 -18.98 17.23
CA TYR A 369 15.25 -20.21 17.63
C TYR A 369 16.16 -21.02 18.54
N SER A 370 15.74 -21.32 19.77
CA SER A 370 16.49 -22.07 20.78
C SER A 370 15.76 -23.33 21.25
#